data_8e15ba71e2d015ef13b0a99e69acf0c5
#
_entry.id   8e15ba71e2d015ef13b0a99e69acf0c5
#
_cell.length_a   1.000
_cell.length_b   1.000
_cell.length_c   1.000
_cell.angle_alpha   90.00
_cell.angle_beta   90.00
_cell.angle_gamma   90.00
#
_symmetry.space_group_name_H-M   'P 1'
#
loop_
_entity.id
_entity.type
_entity.pdbx_description
1 polymer ?
#
loop_
_entity_poly.entity_id
_entity_poly.type
_entity_poly.pdbx_seq_one_letter_code
_entity_poly.pdbx_strand_id
1 'polypeptide(L)'
;MSITVTEKDLPADLTPPQAVEAAYSQELAEVASKLVRGLPTLIECDKELAPYLFMNVRDRLRQAKLQCIYLDGRQRDPQQGAMPMGLIGTMIAQLRDAVRGATERRVVVLPHLDLLTTSQGGLTGEAREVIPLLYENPELVWLGFKDPSFPLPKVIENLFPHWLSILGIARNRLRHLITQKESRKFGKDFSPWQLYKYVSGVNAVRLRRLLSTLEGEDYPADPKRAYAQVRQATLSGQMEIPSVDLDKDIGGYAKVKAKLKSEILDTLSKRDKATDADEVSRLEELIPRGMIF
;
A
#
# COMPACT_ATOMS: atom_id res chain seq x y z
N MET A 1 3.31 25.54 3.30
CA MET A 1 3.08 24.80 4.57
C MET A 1 4.42 24.34 5.11
N SER A 2 4.70 24.53 6.40
CA SER A 2 5.97 24.08 7.01
C SER A 2 6.11 22.57 6.87
N ILE A 3 7.29 22.10 6.47
CA ILE A 3 7.65 20.69 6.29
C ILE A 3 8.02 20.06 7.64
N THR A 4 8.45 20.87 8.59
CA THR A 4 8.69 20.43 9.97
C THR A 4 7.38 20.33 10.72
N VAL A 5 7.20 19.21 11.41
CA VAL A 5 5.99 18.92 12.20
C VAL A 5 6.38 18.92 13.67
N THR A 6 5.62 19.61 14.49
CA THR A 6 5.86 19.55 15.95
C THR A 6 5.30 18.24 16.49
N GLU A 7 5.92 17.70 17.55
CA GLU A 7 5.47 16.46 18.17
C GLU A 7 3.97 16.48 18.53
N LYS A 8 3.46 17.63 18.98
CA LYS A 8 2.05 17.80 19.37
C LYS A 8 1.06 17.62 18.22
N ASP A 9 1.51 17.82 16.98
CA ASP A 9 0.69 17.67 15.78
C ASP A 9 0.60 16.22 15.30
N LEU A 10 1.35 15.32 15.95
CA LEU A 10 1.40 13.91 15.62
C LEU A 10 0.44 13.10 16.50
N PRO A 11 -0.12 11.98 16.01
CA PRO A 11 -0.94 11.09 16.82
C PRO A 11 -0.15 10.50 17.99
N ALA A 12 -0.79 10.39 19.16
CA ALA A 12 -0.16 9.77 20.33
C ALA A 12 0.06 8.26 20.11
N ASP A 13 -0.95 7.60 19.54
CA ASP A 13 -0.94 6.18 19.17
C ASP A 13 -1.65 5.99 17.84
N LEU A 14 -1.38 4.88 17.17
CA LEU A 14 -1.95 4.59 15.86
C LEU A 14 -2.02 3.09 15.60
N THR A 15 -3.23 2.56 15.59
CA THR A 15 -3.48 1.16 15.23
C THR A 15 -3.34 0.94 13.72
N PRO A 16 -3.07 -0.31 13.24
CA PRO A 16 -2.97 -0.58 11.81
C PRO A 16 -4.19 -0.15 10.99
N PRO A 17 -5.45 -0.38 11.42
CA PRO A 17 -6.62 0.12 10.69
C PRO A 17 -6.67 1.65 10.58
N GLN A 18 -6.32 2.37 11.66
CA GLN A 18 -6.26 3.83 11.66
C GLN A 18 -5.14 4.36 10.75
N ALA A 19 -4.00 3.67 10.72
CA ALA A 19 -2.91 4.02 9.82
C ALA A 19 -3.31 3.87 8.34
N VAL A 20 -4.02 2.79 8.00
CA VAL A 20 -4.53 2.56 6.64
C VAL A 20 -5.55 3.63 6.26
N GLU A 21 -6.45 3.99 7.18
CA GLU A 21 -7.39 5.09 6.97
C GLU A 21 -6.68 6.43 6.74
N ALA A 22 -5.70 6.75 7.57
CA ALA A 22 -4.94 7.99 7.45
C ALA A 22 -4.11 8.07 6.16
N ALA A 23 -3.55 6.93 5.72
CA ALA A 23 -2.75 6.85 4.51
C ALA A 23 -3.58 6.98 3.23
N TYR A 24 -4.74 6.33 3.18
CA TYR A 24 -5.48 6.07 1.93
C TYR A 24 -6.94 6.55 1.99
N SER A 25 -7.23 7.59 2.79
CA SER A 25 -8.60 8.08 3.00
C SER A 25 -9.33 8.48 1.71
N GLN A 26 -8.59 9.03 0.73
CA GLN A 26 -9.15 9.46 -0.56
C GLN A 26 -9.47 8.24 -1.43
N GLU A 27 -8.54 7.31 -1.55
CA GLU A 27 -8.67 6.05 -2.28
C GLU A 27 -9.82 5.22 -1.72
N LEU A 28 -9.91 5.10 -0.39
CA LEU A 28 -11.00 4.39 0.29
C LEU A 28 -12.36 5.04 0.05
N ALA A 29 -12.44 6.36 0.04
CA ALA A 29 -13.67 7.09 -0.26
C ALA A 29 -14.07 6.92 -1.73
N GLU A 30 -13.10 6.94 -2.65
CA GLU A 30 -13.34 6.69 -4.07
C GLU A 30 -13.89 5.28 -4.30
N VAL A 31 -13.23 4.25 -3.77
CA VAL A 31 -13.67 2.85 -3.87
C VAL A 31 -15.10 2.69 -3.34
N ALA A 32 -15.37 3.19 -2.14
CA ALA A 32 -16.71 3.11 -1.56
C ALA A 32 -17.77 3.80 -2.42
N SER A 33 -17.46 5.00 -2.95
CA SER A 33 -18.37 5.73 -3.85
C SER A 33 -18.67 4.96 -5.14
N LYS A 34 -17.66 4.32 -5.75
CA LYS A 34 -17.84 3.50 -6.97
C LYS A 34 -18.72 2.28 -6.68
N LEU A 35 -18.44 1.56 -5.60
CA LEU A 35 -19.23 0.39 -5.20
C LEU A 35 -20.69 0.75 -4.87
N VAL A 36 -20.93 1.86 -4.18
CA VAL A 36 -22.30 2.36 -3.91
C VAL A 36 -23.05 2.63 -5.21
N ARG A 37 -22.38 3.12 -6.25
CA ARG A 37 -22.98 3.33 -7.58
C ARG A 37 -23.14 2.05 -8.41
N GLY A 38 -22.65 0.90 -7.89
CA GLY A 38 -22.72 -0.39 -8.60
C GLY A 38 -21.60 -0.65 -9.56
N LEU A 39 -20.48 0.06 -9.43
CA LEU A 39 -19.33 -0.15 -10.28
C LEU A 39 -18.36 -1.16 -9.65
N PRO A 40 -18.16 -2.34 -10.23
CA PRO A 40 -17.15 -3.29 -9.76
C PRO A 40 -15.77 -2.67 -9.73
N THR A 41 -15.04 -2.90 -8.63
CA THR A 41 -13.76 -2.26 -8.37
C THR A 41 -12.69 -3.28 -8.03
N LEU A 42 -11.52 -3.15 -8.65
CA LEU A 42 -10.31 -3.91 -8.34
C LEU A 42 -9.32 -3.03 -7.60
N ILE A 43 -8.82 -3.53 -6.47
CA ILE A 43 -7.71 -2.91 -5.73
C ILE A 43 -6.47 -3.78 -5.90
N GLU A 44 -5.45 -3.20 -6.50
CA GLU A 44 -4.12 -3.77 -6.55
C GLU A 44 -3.31 -3.27 -5.36
N CYS A 45 -2.92 -4.16 -4.45
CA CYS A 45 -2.19 -3.82 -3.25
C CYS A 45 -1.44 -5.04 -2.67
N ASP A 46 -0.46 -4.79 -1.81
CA ASP A 46 0.19 -5.85 -1.03
C ASP A 46 -0.85 -6.64 -0.22
N LYS A 47 -0.70 -7.96 -0.16
CA LYS A 47 -1.63 -8.86 0.55
C LYS A 47 -1.87 -8.49 2.01
N GLU A 48 -0.85 -8.03 2.71
CA GLU A 48 -0.97 -7.62 4.12
C GLU A 48 -1.86 -6.39 4.31
N LEU A 49 -2.05 -5.58 3.26
CA LEU A 49 -2.86 -4.37 3.29
C LEU A 49 -4.35 -4.64 3.06
N ALA A 50 -4.67 -5.65 2.23
CA ALA A 50 -6.03 -5.95 1.79
C ALA A 50 -7.07 -6.10 2.94
N PRO A 51 -6.80 -6.81 4.06
CA PRO A 51 -7.77 -6.92 5.15
C PRO A 51 -8.14 -5.57 5.78
N TYR A 52 -7.17 -4.67 5.94
CA TYR A 52 -7.39 -3.35 6.53
C TYR A 52 -8.10 -2.40 5.58
N LEU A 53 -7.77 -2.43 4.28
CA LEU A 53 -8.52 -1.70 3.25
C LEU A 53 -9.98 -2.15 3.23
N PHE A 54 -10.21 -3.46 3.24
CA PHE A 54 -11.57 -3.99 3.27
C PHE A 54 -12.34 -3.54 4.53
N MET A 55 -11.74 -3.58 5.72
CA MET A 55 -12.39 -3.11 6.95
C MET A 55 -12.89 -1.67 6.79
N ASN A 56 -12.05 -0.78 6.31
CA ASN A 56 -12.37 0.64 6.12
C ASN A 56 -13.42 0.85 5.01
N VAL A 57 -13.35 0.11 3.89
CA VAL A 57 -14.37 0.15 2.83
C VAL A 57 -15.71 -0.38 3.34
N ARG A 58 -15.70 -1.52 4.05
CA ARG A 58 -16.91 -2.13 4.63
C ARG A 58 -17.67 -1.16 5.53
N ASP A 59 -16.95 -0.43 6.38
CA ASP A 59 -17.59 0.49 7.33
C ASP A 59 -18.26 1.66 6.60
N ARG A 60 -17.67 2.14 5.48
CA ARG A 60 -18.31 3.13 4.59
C ARG A 60 -19.52 2.56 3.85
N LEU A 61 -19.44 1.33 3.37
CA LEU A 61 -20.55 0.66 2.69
C LEU A 61 -21.72 0.41 3.64
N ARG A 62 -21.44 0.07 4.91
CA ARG A 62 -22.47 -0.05 5.96
C ARG A 62 -23.21 1.27 6.20
N GLN A 63 -22.49 2.40 6.22
CA GLN A 63 -23.11 3.73 6.32
C GLN A 63 -24.05 4.01 5.14
N ALA A 64 -23.70 3.50 3.95
CA ALA A 64 -24.54 3.55 2.74
C ALA A 64 -25.60 2.44 2.69
N LYS A 65 -25.80 1.65 3.75
CA LYS A 65 -26.75 0.54 3.86
C LYS A 65 -26.53 -0.60 2.84
N LEU A 66 -25.28 -0.76 2.35
CA LEU A 66 -24.89 -1.86 1.49
C LEU A 66 -24.25 -2.99 2.30
N GLN A 67 -24.75 -4.20 2.07
CA GLN A 67 -24.17 -5.40 2.68
C GLN A 67 -22.96 -5.88 1.90
N CYS A 68 -21.98 -6.44 2.63
CA CYS A 68 -20.78 -7.05 2.06
C CYS A 68 -20.71 -8.53 2.42
N ILE A 69 -20.38 -9.36 1.44
CA ILE A 69 -20.06 -10.78 1.64
C ILE A 69 -18.58 -10.96 1.31
N TYR A 70 -17.81 -11.41 2.31
CA TYR A 70 -16.37 -11.62 2.18
C TYR A 70 -16.08 -13.10 1.96
N LEU A 71 -15.49 -13.43 0.80
CA LEU A 71 -15.23 -14.81 0.37
C LEU A 71 -13.76 -15.18 0.67
N ASP A 72 -13.48 -15.52 1.91
CA ASP A 72 -12.11 -15.84 2.37
C ASP A 72 -11.71 -17.31 2.21
N GLY A 73 -12.64 -18.16 1.76
CA GLY A 73 -12.41 -19.60 1.65
C GLY A 73 -12.33 -20.33 2.99
N ARG A 74 -12.64 -19.68 4.12
CA ARG A 74 -12.64 -20.33 5.43
C ARG A 74 -13.98 -20.99 5.69
N GLN A 75 -13.94 -22.25 6.12
CA GLN A 75 -15.14 -22.93 6.61
C GLN A 75 -15.53 -22.32 7.95
N ARG A 76 -16.75 -21.80 8.06
CA ARG A 76 -17.26 -21.18 9.29
C ARG A 76 -17.78 -22.20 10.29
N ASP A 77 -18.34 -23.32 9.80
CA ASP A 77 -18.78 -24.46 10.60
C ASP A 77 -18.45 -25.76 9.85
N PRO A 78 -17.56 -26.60 10.39
CA PRO A 78 -17.39 -27.94 9.84
C PRO A 78 -18.65 -28.76 10.17
N GLN A 79 -19.55 -28.90 9.22
CA GLN A 79 -20.64 -29.87 9.34
C GLN A 79 -20.03 -31.25 9.58
N GLN A 80 -20.45 -31.93 10.64
CA GLN A 80 -20.00 -33.28 10.94
C GLN A 80 -20.25 -34.19 9.73
N GLY A 81 -19.17 -34.69 9.14
CA GLY A 81 -19.23 -35.59 7.99
C GLY A 81 -18.94 -34.99 6.61
N ALA A 82 -18.76 -33.68 6.47
CA ALA A 82 -18.33 -33.09 5.20
C ALA A 82 -16.81 -33.32 4.99
N MET A 83 -16.45 -33.78 3.78
CA MET A 83 -15.03 -33.83 3.40
C MET A 83 -14.42 -32.41 3.46
N PRO A 84 -13.22 -32.26 4.03
CA PRO A 84 -12.57 -30.96 4.06
C PRO A 84 -12.23 -30.52 2.65
N MET A 85 -12.91 -29.48 2.16
CA MET A 85 -12.58 -28.83 0.90
C MET A 85 -11.36 -27.92 1.10
N GLY A 86 -10.46 -27.89 0.12
CA GLY A 86 -9.37 -26.91 0.11
C GLY A 86 -9.88 -25.46 0.06
N LEU A 87 -9.00 -24.51 0.32
CA LEU A 87 -9.32 -23.07 0.37
C LEU A 87 -10.09 -22.59 -0.87
N ILE A 88 -9.61 -22.97 -2.06
CA ILE A 88 -10.23 -22.59 -3.35
C ILE A 88 -11.61 -23.21 -3.47
N GLY A 89 -11.77 -24.51 -3.18
CA GLY A 89 -13.08 -25.18 -3.23
C GLY A 89 -14.09 -24.53 -2.29
N THR A 90 -13.67 -24.17 -1.08
CA THR A 90 -14.53 -23.47 -0.11
C THR A 90 -14.89 -22.07 -0.61
N MET A 91 -13.96 -21.32 -1.20
CA MET A 91 -14.23 -20.01 -1.78
C MET A 91 -15.24 -20.10 -2.95
N ILE A 92 -15.14 -21.11 -3.81
CA ILE A 92 -16.09 -21.37 -4.89
C ILE A 92 -17.48 -21.73 -4.33
N ALA A 93 -17.54 -22.54 -3.29
CA ALA A 93 -18.81 -22.86 -2.62
C ALA A 93 -19.46 -21.60 -2.02
N GLN A 94 -18.71 -20.80 -1.30
CA GLN A 94 -19.16 -19.49 -0.78
C GLN A 94 -19.65 -18.55 -1.90
N LEU A 95 -18.97 -18.53 -3.05
CA LEU A 95 -19.38 -17.74 -4.20
C LEU A 95 -20.72 -18.22 -4.76
N ARG A 96 -20.89 -19.54 -4.95
CA ARG A 96 -22.17 -20.13 -5.38
C ARG A 96 -23.32 -19.78 -4.44
N ASP A 97 -23.07 -19.83 -3.14
CA ASP A 97 -24.06 -19.47 -2.13
C ASP A 97 -24.39 -17.97 -2.14
N ALA A 98 -23.38 -17.13 -2.31
CA ALA A 98 -23.57 -15.68 -2.44
C ALA A 98 -24.42 -15.32 -3.66
N VAL A 99 -24.19 -16.00 -4.79
CA VAL A 99 -24.95 -15.83 -6.04
C VAL A 99 -26.39 -16.30 -5.88
N ARG A 100 -26.61 -17.52 -5.36
CA ARG A 100 -27.95 -18.09 -5.14
C ARG A 100 -28.80 -17.29 -4.16
N GLY A 101 -28.18 -16.70 -3.15
CA GLY A 101 -28.85 -15.87 -2.15
C GLY A 101 -29.03 -14.40 -2.55
N ALA A 102 -28.73 -14.02 -3.79
CA ALA A 102 -28.79 -12.64 -4.25
C ALA A 102 -30.22 -12.20 -4.57
N THR A 103 -30.95 -11.73 -3.57
CA THR A 103 -32.27 -11.09 -3.72
C THR A 103 -32.21 -9.58 -3.67
N GLU A 104 -31.09 -9.02 -3.17
CA GLU A 104 -30.85 -7.60 -3.02
C GLU A 104 -29.44 -7.26 -3.50
N ARG A 105 -29.25 -5.99 -3.87
CA ARG A 105 -27.94 -5.49 -4.25
C ARG A 105 -26.95 -5.57 -3.09
N ARG A 106 -25.85 -6.26 -3.30
CA ARG A 106 -24.78 -6.44 -2.30
C ARG A 106 -23.41 -6.43 -2.94
N VAL A 107 -22.40 -6.14 -2.14
CA VAL A 107 -20.99 -6.19 -2.56
C VAL A 107 -20.40 -7.55 -2.19
N VAL A 108 -19.95 -8.30 -3.17
CA VAL A 108 -19.21 -9.54 -2.96
C VAL A 108 -17.73 -9.27 -3.09
N VAL A 109 -16.98 -9.64 -2.04
CA VAL A 109 -15.56 -9.33 -1.91
C VAL A 109 -14.73 -10.56 -2.19
N LEU A 110 -13.83 -10.44 -3.16
CA LEU A 110 -12.88 -11.46 -3.61
C LEU A 110 -11.46 -11.09 -3.15
N PRO A 111 -11.04 -11.48 -1.92
CA PRO A 111 -9.78 -11.03 -1.35
C PRO A 111 -8.54 -11.66 -1.98
N HIS A 112 -8.73 -12.75 -2.75
CA HIS A 112 -7.67 -13.59 -3.27
C HIS A 112 -7.87 -13.92 -4.75
N LEU A 113 -7.99 -12.88 -5.61
CA LEU A 113 -8.11 -13.10 -7.06
C LEU A 113 -6.93 -13.84 -7.66
N ASP A 114 -5.75 -13.71 -7.07
CA ASP A 114 -4.54 -14.43 -7.46
C ASP A 114 -4.68 -15.97 -7.33
N LEU A 115 -5.58 -16.49 -6.48
CA LEU A 115 -5.86 -17.93 -6.41
C LEU A 115 -6.61 -18.46 -7.65
N LEU A 116 -7.24 -17.56 -8.40
CA LEU A 116 -7.93 -17.92 -9.65
C LEU A 116 -6.99 -17.92 -10.86
N THR A 117 -5.73 -17.53 -10.68
CA THR A 117 -4.77 -17.37 -11.76
C THR A 117 -3.54 -18.25 -11.56
N THR A 118 -2.93 -18.67 -12.67
CA THR A 118 -1.62 -19.31 -12.64
C THR A 118 -0.51 -18.25 -12.60
N SER A 119 0.71 -18.62 -12.24
CA SER A 119 1.87 -17.74 -12.25
C SER A 119 2.18 -17.13 -13.63
N GLN A 120 1.67 -17.74 -14.70
CA GLN A 120 1.82 -17.26 -16.09
C GLN A 120 0.62 -16.42 -16.57
N GLY A 121 -0.31 -16.06 -15.67
CA GLY A 121 -1.48 -15.25 -16.01
C GLY A 121 -2.63 -16.02 -16.70
N GLY A 122 -2.56 -17.35 -16.71
CA GLY A 122 -3.69 -18.19 -17.15
C GLY A 122 -4.73 -18.40 -16.04
N LEU A 123 -5.90 -18.94 -16.41
CA LEU A 123 -6.91 -19.37 -15.44
C LEU A 123 -6.56 -20.74 -14.86
N THR A 124 -6.78 -20.90 -13.56
CA THR A 124 -6.81 -22.25 -12.94
C THR A 124 -8.02 -23.05 -13.41
N GLY A 125 -8.00 -24.37 -13.22
CA GLY A 125 -9.16 -25.21 -13.55
C GLY A 125 -10.42 -24.75 -12.83
N GLU A 126 -10.27 -24.46 -11.55
CA GLU A 126 -11.34 -23.99 -10.67
C GLU A 126 -11.87 -22.61 -11.07
N ALA A 127 -11.00 -21.72 -11.56
CA ALA A 127 -11.40 -20.39 -12.02
C ALA A 127 -12.32 -20.45 -13.23
N ARG A 128 -12.18 -21.45 -14.11
CA ARG A 128 -13.08 -21.63 -15.27
C ARG A 128 -14.51 -21.87 -14.85
N GLU A 129 -14.73 -22.58 -13.73
CA GLU A 129 -16.07 -22.81 -13.19
C GLU A 129 -16.70 -21.55 -12.58
N VAL A 130 -15.87 -20.60 -12.13
CA VAL A 130 -16.31 -19.38 -11.46
C VAL A 130 -16.72 -18.29 -12.45
N ILE A 131 -16.14 -18.26 -13.65
CA ILE A 131 -16.39 -17.20 -14.64
C ILE A 131 -17.88 -16.97 -14.92
N PRO A 132 -18.71 -17.99 -15.21
CA PRO A 132 -20.14 -17.78 -15.42
C PRO A 132 -20.80 -17.10 -14.21
N LEU A 133 -20.46 -17.52 -13.00
CA LEU A 133 -21.03 -16.97 -11.77
C LEU A 133 -20.72 -15.48 -11.61
N LEU A 134 -19.55 -15.04 -12.05
CA LEU A 134 -19.12 -13.64 -11.95
C LEU A 134 -19.88 -12.74 -12.95
N TYR A 135 -20.28 -13.26 -14.11
CA TYR A 135 -20.87 -12.48 -15.19
C TYR A 135 -22.39 -12.55 -15.28
N GLU A 136 -23.00 -13.63 -14.78
CA GLU A 136 -24.45 -13.89 -14.93
C GLU A 136 -25.32 -13.22 -13.86
N ASN A 137 -24.71 -12.47 -12.91
CA ASN A 137 -25.41 -11.90 -11.77
C ASN A 137 -25.24 -10.36 -11.70
N PRO A 138 -26.02 -9.60 -12.47
CA PRO A 138 -25.89 -8.13 -12.56
C PRO A 138 -26.22 -7.39 -11.26
N GLU A 139 -26.96 -8.02 -10.34
CA GLU A 139 -27.31 -7.44 -9.03
C GLU A 139 -26.12 -7.43 -8.06
N LEU A 140 -25.09 -8.22 -8.34
CA LEU A 140 -23.89 -8.28 -7.51
C LEU A 140 -22.85 -7.27 -7.98
N VAL A 141 -22.26 -6.56 -7.00
CA VAL A 141 -21.17 -5.64 -7.23
C VAL A 141 -19.89 -6.26 -6.69
N TRP A 142 -18.87 -6.35 -7.51
CA TRP A 142 -17.63 -7.04 -7.17
C TRP A 142 -16.57 -6.08 -6.60
N LEU A 143 -15.95 -6.45 -5.49
CA LEU A 143 -14.74 -5.84 -4.98
C LEU A 143 -13.63 -6.88 -4.98
N GLY A 144 -12.66 -6.72 -5.86
CA GLY A 144 -11.51 -7.62 -5.98
C GLY A 144 -10.25 -7.06 -5.32
N PHE A 145 -9.43 -7.93 -4.74
CA PHE A 145 -8.08 -7.61 -4.31
C PHE A 145 -7.06 -8.49 -5.04
N LYS A 146 -6.01 -7.87 -5.53
CA LYS A 146 -4.94 -8.49 -6.29
C LYS A 146 -3.59 -8.03 -5.75
N ASP A 147 -2.65 -8.96 -5.65
CA ASP A 147 -1.24 -8.62 -5.40
C ASP A 147 -0.56 -8.15 -6.70
N PRO A 148 0.29 -7.11 -6.66
CA PRO A 148 0.97 -6.59 -7.85
C PRO A 148 1.82 -7.61 -8.60
N SER A 149 2.34 -8.63 -7.90
CA SER A 149 3.19 -9.67 -8.48
C SER A 149 2.45 -10.69 -9.34
N PHE A 150 1.10 -10.71 -9.30
CA PHE A 150 0.29 -11.67 -10.06
C PHE A 150 -0.45 -10.99 -11.22
N PRO A 151 -0.21 -11.42 -12.47
CA PRO A 151 -1.01 -10.97 -13.60
C PRO A 151 -2.41 -11.57 -13.54
N LEU A 152 -3.43 -10.81 -13.96
CA LEU A 152 -4.80 -11.31 -14.12
C LEU A 152 -5.11 -11.62 -15.60
N PRO A 153 -5.85 -12.70 -15.87
CA PRO A 153 -6.42 -12.95 -17.19
C PRO A 153 -7.39 -11.83 -17.57
N LYS A 154 -7.44 -11.48 -18.86
CA LYS A 154 -8.32 -10.43 -19.39
C LYS A 154 -9.79 -10.62 -19.02
N VAL A 155 -10.26 -11.87 -18.98
CA VAL A 155 -11.64 -12.17 -18.58
C VAL A 155 -11.94 -11.79 -17.13
N ILE A 156 -10.96 -11.84 -16.23
CA ILE A 156 -11.12 -11.37 -14.85
C ILE A 156 -10.96 -9.84 -14.78
N GLU A 157 -9.98 -9.27 -15.49
CA GLU A 157 -9.78 -7.81 -15.51
C GLU A 157 -11.02 -7.07 -16.03
N ASN A 158 -11.65 -7.59 -17.08
CA ASN A 158 -12.85 -6.99 -17.70
C ASN A 158 -14.07 -6.94 -16.77
N LEU A 159 -14.08 -7.75 -15.69
CA LEU A 159 -15.12 -7.68 -14.67
C LEU A 159 -15.05 -6.37 -13.87
N PHE A 160 -13.88 -5.72 -13.83
CA PHE A 160 -13.60 -4.57 -13.01
C PHE A 160 -13.33 -3.32 -13.87
N PRO A 161 -14.36 -2.54 -14.23
CA PRO A 161 -14.19 -1.32 -15.00
C PRO A 161 -13.47 -0.21 -14.22
N HIS A 162 -13.42 -0.29 -12.90
CA HIS A 162 -12.64 0.59 -12.05
C HIS A 162 -11.47 -0.18 -11.42
N TRP A 163 -10.26 0.35 -11.61
CA TRP A 163 -9.02 -0.22 -11.08
C TRP A 163 -8.24 0.85 -10.31
N LEU A 164 -7.85 0.52 -9.09
CA LEU A 164 -7.06 1.37 -8.23
C LEU A 164 -5.82 0.63 -7.74
N SER A 165 -4.64 1.25 -7.90
CA SER A 165 -3.37 0.69 -7.43
C SER A 165 -2.91 1.43 -6.17
N ILE A 166 -2.71 0.68 -5.07
CA ILE A 166 -2.24 1.19 -3.77
C ILE A 166 -0.90 0.52 -3.45
N LEU A 167 0.20 1.10 -3.97
CA LEU A 167 1.54 0.50 -3.91
C LEU A 167 2.48 1.18 -2.90
N GLY A 168 2.01 2.15 -2.15
CA GLY A 168 2.82 2.86 -1.18
C GLY A 168 2.03 3.97 -0.51
N ILE A 169 2.73 4.83 0.23
CA ILE A 169 2.13 5.95 0.95
C ILE A 169 2.48 7.23 0.20
N ALA A 170 1.50 8.11 -0.01
CA ALA A 170 1.76 9.43 -0.54
C ALA A 170 2.57 10.27 0.45
N ARG A 171 3.53 11.06 -0.03
CA ARG A 171 4.46 11.84 0.79
C ARG A 171 3.74 12.76 1.78
N ASN A 172 2.69 13.44 1.34
CA ASN A 172 1.91 14.36 2.17
C ASN A 172 1.10 13.64 3.27
N ARG A 173 0.89 12.33 3.15
CA ARG A 173 0.18 11.51 4.13
C ARG A 173 1.10 10.95 5.22
N LEU A 174 2.41 10.88 4.96
CA LEU A 174 3.38 10.25 5.87
C LEU A 174 3.33 10.82 7.30
N ARG A 175 3.12 12.14 7.45
CA ARG A 175 3.01 12.79 8.76
C ARG A 175 1.92 12.21 9.66
N HIS A 176 0.84 11.69 9.07
CA HIS A 176 -0.30 11.12 9.81
C HIS A 176 -0.05 9.66 10.25
N LEU A 177 1.08 9.09 9.87
CA LEU A 177 1.45 7.69 10.11
C LEU A 177 2.57 7.53 11.14
N ILE A 178 3.07 8.63 11.67
CA ILE A 178 4.17 8.66 12.64
C ILE A 178 3.61 9.12 13.97
N THR A 179 3.88 8.37 15.04
CA THR A 179 3.44 8.74 16.39
C THR A 179 4.42 9.68 17.06
N GLN A 180 3.96 10.36 18.11
CA GLN A 180 4.81 11.22 18.97
C GLN A 180 6.03 10.46 19.47
N LYS A 181 5.84 9.23 19.97
CA LYS A 181 6.93 8.39 20.48
C LYS A 181 7.98 8.10 19.40
N GLU A 182 7.56 7.82 18.19
CA GLU A 182 8.47 7.52 17.08
C GLU A 182 9.19 8.76 16.57
N SER A 183 8.51 9.91 16.52
CA SER A 183 9.14 11.16 16.08
C SER A 183 10.32 11.57 16.96
N ARG A 184 10.26 11.28 18.28
CA ARG A 184 11.35 11.55 19.23
C ARG A 184 12.66 10.86 18.85
N LYS A 185 12.59 9.69 18.17
CA LYS A 185 13.78 8.94 17.71
C LYS A 185 14.55 9.64 16.59
N PHE A 186 13.89 10.59 15.90
CA PHE A 186 14.47 11.38 14.83
C PHE A 186 14.93 12.78 15.24
N GLY A 187 14.90 13.09 16.55
CA GLY A 187 15.33 14.39 17.07
C GLY A 187 14.22 15.44 17.16
N LYS A 188 14.59 16.66 17.60
CA LYS A 188 13.62 17.76 17.84
C LYS A 188 13.06 18.36 16.55
N ASP A 189 13.86 18.40 15.49
CA ASP A 189 13.50 19.01 14.20
C ASP A 189 13.09 17.95 13.18
N PHE A 190 12.20 17.04 13.59
CA PHE A 190 11.78 15.94 12.76
C PHE A 190 11.00 16.42 11.53
N SER A 191 11.43 15.95 10.35
CA SER A 191 10.74 16.18 9.08
C SER A 191 10.27 14.86 8.48
N PRO A 192 8.94 14.63 8.35
CA PRO A 192 8.41 13.49 7.62
C PRO A 192 8.90 13.41 6.18
N TRP A 193 9.22 14.55 5.57
CA TRP A 193 9.73 14.62 4.20
C TRP A 193 11.14 14.02 4.06
N GLN A 194 11.98 14.20 5.05
CA GLN A 194 13.29 13.55 5.08
C GLN A 194 13.16 12.04 5.26
N LEU A 195 12.19 11.59 6.09
CA LEU A 195 11.94 10.17 6.29
C LEU A 195 11.40 9.51 5.01
N TYR A 196 10.60 10.22 4.21
CA TYR A 196 9.96 9.68 3.02
C TYR A 196 10.92 9.02 2.04
N LYS A 197 12.13 9.55 1.87
CA LYS A 197 13.15 8.98 0.98
C LYS A 197 13.57 7.54 1.35
N TYR A 198 13.39 7.16 2.61
CA TYR A 198 13.72 5.82 3.11
C TYR A 198 12.53 4.86 3.09
N VAL A 199 11.30 5.38 3.03
CA VAL A 199 10.06 4.59 3.12
C VAL A 199 9.18 4.71 1.87
N SER A 200 9.69 5.30 0.80
CA SER A 200 8.99 5.38 -0.48
C SER A 200 8.65 3.98 -1.00
N GLY A 201 7.39 3.76 -1.37
CA GLY A 201 6.90 2.45 -1.82
C GLY A 201 6.52 1.48 -0.69
N VAL A 202 6.75 1.83 0.58
CA VAL A 202 6.31 1.03 1.73
C VAL A 202 4.83 1.30 2.00
N ASN A 203 4.04 0.26 2.22
CA ASN A 203 2.63 0.41 2.60
C ASN A 203 2.47 0.78 4.09
N ALA A 204 1.28 1.27 4.47
CA ALA A 204 1.02 1.77 5.81
C ALA A 204 1.19 0.73 6.92
N VAL A 205 0.82 -0.52 6.68
CA VAL A 205 0.94 -1.61 7.66
C VAL A 205 2.40 -1.96 7.90
N ARG A 206 3.16 -2.10 6.82
CA ARG A 206 4.59 -2.38 6.89
C ARG A 206 5.36 -1.23 7.52
N LEU A 207 5.01 0.02 7.18
CA LEU A 207 5.60 1.20 7.81
C LEU A 207 5.37 1.21 9.33
N ARG A 208 4.15 0.93 9.79
CA ARG A 208 3.84 0.90 11.23
C ARG A 208 4.63 -0.15 11.98
N ARG A 209 4.77 -1.36 11.41
CA ARG A 209 5.62 -2.42 11.99
C ARG A 209 7.08 -1.96 12.06
N LEU A 210 7.59 -1.36 10.99
CA LEU A 210 8.95 -0.87 10.93
C LEU A 210 9.22 0.22 11.97
N LEU A 211 8.33 1.22 12.08
CA LEU A 211 8.48 2.30 13.05
C LEU A 211 8.35 1.81 14.51
N SER A 212 7.53 0.80 14.78
CA SER A 212 7.38 0.22 16.13
C SER A 212 8.64 -0.50 16.64
N THR A 213 9.54 -0.88 15.74
CA THR A 213 10.83 -1.54 16.09
C THR A 213 12.00 -0.59 16.23
N LEU A 214 11.78 0.73 16.10
CA LEU A 214 12.84 1.71 16.25
C LEU A 214 13.39 1.74 17.68
N GLU A 215 14.69 1.54 17.79
CA GLU A 215 15.44 1.60 19.04
C GLU A 215 16.24 2.89 19.14
N GLY A 216 16.66 3.22 20.35
CA GLY A 216 17.51 4.38 20.64
C GLY A 216 16.91 5.32 21.68
N GLU A 217 17.66 6.34 22.03
CA GLU A 217 17.22 7.39 22.96
C GLU A 217 16.22 8.34 22.28
N ASP A 218 15.46 9.06 23.10
CA ASP A 218 14.59 10.13 22.64
C ASP A 218 15.43 11.40 22.43
N TYR A 219 15.16 12.13 21.37
CA TYR A 219 15.82 13.36 20.97
C TYR A 219 17.35 13.25 20.82
N PRO A 220 17.86 12.27 20.05
CA PRO A 220 19.29 12.13 19.86
C PRO A 220 19.88 13.38 19.20
N ALA A 221 21.13 13.68 19.54
CA ALA A 221 21.89 14.78 18.92
C ALA A 221 22.15 14.52 17.43
N ASP A 222 22.30 13.23 17.04
CA ASP A 222 22.44 12.80 15.64
C ASP A 222 21.45 11.68 15.35
N PRO A 223 20.39 11.93 14.56
CA PRO A 223 19.36 10.95 14.23
C PRO A 223 19.78 9.93 13.17
N LYS A 224 21.03 9.96 12.68
CA LYS A 224 21.52 9.05 11.61
C LYS A 224 21.24 7.57 11.90
N ARG A 225 21.33 7.17 13.18
CA ARG A 225 21.07 5.79 13.59
C ARG A 225 19.61 5.37 13.29
N ALA A 226 18.63 6.21 13.64
CA ALA A 226 17.22 5.92 13.37
C ALA A 226 16.96 5.84 11.88
N TYR A 227 17.48 6.78 11.09
CA TYR A 227 17.35 6.71 9.62
C TYR A 227 18.04 5.49 9.01
N ALA A 228 19.20 5.07 9.54
CA ALA A 228 19.89 3.86 9.09
C ALA A 228 19.06 2.59 9.39
N GLN A 229 18.44 2.49 10.58
CA GLN A 229 17.55 1.39 10.94
C GLN A 229 16.35 1.31 10.00
N VAL A 230 15.69 2.45 9.71
CA VAL A 230 14.57 2.51 8.76
C VAL A 230 15.01 2.04 7.38
N ARG A 231 16.13 2.56 6.89
CA ARG A 231 16.69 2.20 5.58
C ARG A 231 16.98 0.70 5.48
N GLN A 232 17.68 0.14 6.47
CA GLN A 232 18.00 -1.29 6.50
C GLN A 232 16.76 -2.17 6.53
N ALA A 233 15.77 -1.83 7.36
CA ALA A 233 14.53 -2.57 7.46
C ALA A 233 13.68 -2.47 6.18
N THR A 234 13.70 -1.34 5.47
CA THR A 234 13.00 -1.15 4.19
C THR A 234 13.60 -2.01 3.08
N LEU A 235 14.92 -2.17 3.07
CA LEU A 235 15.63 -2.98 2.08
C LEU A 235 15.60 -4.49 2.36
N SER A 236 14.84 -4.92 3.38
CA SER A 236 14.66 -6.33 3.77
C SER A 236 15.98 -7.07 4.11
N GLY A 237 17.01 -6.35 4.49
CA GLY A 237 18.32 -6.92 4.84
C GLY A 237 19.09 -7.58 3.69
N GLN A 238 18.55 -7.56 2.47
CA GLN A 238 19.15 -8.25 1.32
C GLN A 238 20.13 -7.41 0.51
N MET A 239 20.13 -6.09 0.69
CA MET A 239 21.06 -5.19 0.02
C MET A 239 21.81 -4.35 1.05
N GLU A 240 23.09 -4.63 1.25
CA GLU A 240 23.99 -3.63 1.77
C GLU A 240 24.14 -2.54 0.71
N ILE A 241 23.68 -1.35 1.00
CA ILE A 241 24.00 -0.20 0.15
C ILE A 241 25.37 0.27 0.59
N PRO A 242 26.40 0.06 -0.23
CA PRO A 242 27.74 0.49 0.11
C PRO A 242 27.74 2.02 0.29
N SER A 243 28.44 2.50 1.29
CA SER A 243 28.72 3.91 1.44
C SER A 243 29.80 4.28 0.42
N VAL A 244 29.39 4.79 -0.75
CA VAL A 244 30.30 5.19 -1.83
C VAL A 244 30.50 6.69 -1.78
N ASP A 245 31.76 7.11 -1.60
CA ASP A 245 32.18 8.49 -1.79
C ASP A 245 32.63 8.67 -3.24
N LEU A 246 31.91 9.52 -4.00
CA LEU A 246 32.19 9.76 -5.41
C LEU A 246 33.62 10.24 -5.68
N ASP A 247 34.24 10.94 -4.74
CA ASP A 247 35.58 11.50 -4.94
C ASP A 247 36.68 10.52 -4.54
N LYS A 248 36.43 9.71 -3.50
CA LYS A 248 37.44 8.80 -2.94
C LYS A 248 37.40 7.41 -3.58
N ASP A 249 36.17 6.89 -3.80
CA ASP A 249 35.98 5.49 -4.18
C ASP A 249 35.88 5.30 -5.69
N ILE A 250 35.58 6.38 -6.44
CA ILE A 250 35.47 6.32 -7.90
C ILE A 250 36.60 7.12 -8.53
N GLY A 251 37.55 6.43 -9.17
CA GLY A 251 38.64 7.05 -9.92
C GLY A 251 38.17 7.69 -11.24
N GLY A 252 38.82 8.79 -11.69
CA GLY A 252 38.55 9.42 -12.97
C GLY A 252 37.21 10.13 -13.09
N TYR A 253 36.72 10.26 -14.34
CA TYR A 253 35.38 10.84 -14.67
C TYR A 253 35.07 12.24 -14.11
N ALA A 254 36.07 13.12 -13.98
CA ALA A 254 35.93 14.42 -13.33
C ALA A 254 34.76 15.26 -13.86
N LYS A 255 34.58 15.30 -15.20
CA LYS A 255 33.47 16.06 -15.82
C LYS A 255 32.10 15.47 -15.47
N VAL A 256 31.97 14.13 -15.49
CA VAL A 256 30.71 13.44 -15.14
C VAL A 256 30.40 13.64 -13.66
N LYS A 257 31.37 13.51 -12.78
CA LYS A 257 31.21 13.77 -11.34
C LYS A 257 30.77 15.21 -11.07
N ALA A 258 31.41 16.20 -11.73
CA ALA A 258 31.03 17.60 -11.58
C ALA A 258 29.57 17.83 -12.01
N LYS A 259 29.17 17.24 -13.14
CA LYS A 259 27.80 17.33 -13.64
C LYS A 259 26.79 16.65 -12.70
N LEU A 260 27.07 15.45 -12.22
CA LEU A 260 26.24 14.76 -11.21
C LEU A 260 26.10 15.57 -9.93
N LYS A 261 27.18 16.17 -9.45
CA LYS A 261 27.15 17.04 -8.26
C LYS A 261 26.25 18.25 -8.49
N SER A 262 26.49 19.04 -9.53
CA SER A 262 25.78 20.30 -9.76
C SER A 262 24.30 20.11 -10.14
N GLU A 263 23.99 19.12 -10.98
CA GLU A 263 22.61 18.95 -11.50
C GLU A 263 21.73 18.10 -10.58
N ILE A 264 22.31 17.17 -9.83
CA ILE A 264 21.55 16.20 -9.05
C ILE A 264 21.78 16.35 -7.55
N LEU A 265 23.04 16.15 -7.08
CA LEU A 265 23.30 16.10 -5.65
C LEU A 265 23.07 17.46 -4.95
N ASP A 266 23.42 18.56 -5.60
CA ASP A 266 23.17 19.90 -5.07
C ASP A 266 21.66 20.21 -5.05
N THR A 267 20.92 19.78 -6.08
CA THR A 267 19.46 19.94 -6.15
C THR A 267 18.77 19.09 -5.08
N LEU A 268 19.19 17.84 -4.89
CA LEU A 268 18.72 16.98 -3.82
C LEU A 268 19.02 17.57 -2.43
N SER A 269 20.23 18.10 -2.24
CA SER A 269 20.64 18.74 -0.98
C SER A 269 19.84 20.00 -0.68
N LYS A 270 19.56 20.82 -1.70
CA LYS A 270 18.68 22.01 -1.56
C LYS A 270 17.26 21.59 -1.21
N ARG A 271 16.71 20.59 -1.91
CA ARG A 271 15.39 20.05 -1.60
C ARG A 271 15.28 19.53 -0.16
N ASP A 272 16.30 18.79 0.31
CA ASP A 272 16.30 18.22 1.67
C ASP A 272 16.42 19.30 2.77
N LYS A 273 16.94 20.48 2.43
CA LYS A 273 17.05 21.63 3.33
C LYS A 273 15.88 22.62 3.22
N ALA A 274 15.10 22.53 2.16
CA ALA A 274 13.94 23.40 1.96
C ALA A 274 12.90 23.19 3.05
N THR A 275 12.29 24.27 3.52
CA THR A 275 11.29 24.27 4.60
C THR A 275 9.86 24.52 4.05
N ASP A 276 9.74 24.89 2.79
CA ASP A 276 8.47 25.17 2.11
C ASP A 276 8.12 24.05 1.13
N ALA A 277 6.84 23.65 1.13
CA ALA A 277 6.35 22.56 0.29
C ALA A 277 6.38 22.91 -1.22
N ASP A 278 6.13 24.17 -1.56
CA ASP A 278 6.12 24.62 -2.97
C ASP A 278 7.54 24.67 -3.52
N GLU A 279 8.51 25.07 -2.69
CA GLU A 279 9.93 25.03 -3.05
C GLU A 279 10.41 23.60 -3.26
N VAL A 280 10.02 22.67 -2.37
CA VAL A 280 10.34 21.24 -2.52
C VAL A 280 9.75 20.68 -3.80
N SER A 281 8.49 20.97 -4.11
CA SER A 281 7.85 20.53 -5.37
C SER A 281 8.60 21.02 -6.61
N ARG A 282 8.99 22.29 -6.64
CA ARG A 282 9.79 22.84 -7.75
C ARG A 282 11.15 22.16 -7.90
N LEU A 283 11.83 21.93 -6.77
CA LEU A 283 13.12 21.23 -6.79
C LEU A 283 12.98 19.76 -7.24
N GLU A 284 11.89 19.09 -6.89
CA GLU A 284 11.61 17.73 -7.34
C GLU A 284 11.35 17.62 -8.85
N GLU A 285 10.72 18.62 -9.44
CA GLU A 285 10.53 18.69 -10.90
C GLU A 285 11.85 18.81 -11.66
N LEU A 286 12.89 19.38 -11.03
CA LEU A 286 14.22 19.51 -11.61
C LEU A 286 15.06 18.24 -11.51
N ILE A 287 14.67 17.28 -10.68
CA ILE A 287 15.42 16.04 -10.49
C ILE A 287 14.95 15.02 -11.53
N PRO A 288 15.86 14.49 -12.38
CA PRO A 288 15.50 13.47 -13.36
C PRO A 288 14.98 12.21 -12.64
N ARG A 289 13.85 11.67 -13.11
CA ARG A 289 13.24 10.46 -12.54
C ARG A 289 13.99 9.17 -12.90
N GLY A 290 14.91 9.25 -13.83
CA GLY A 290 15.79 8.17 -14.25
C GLY A 290 16.89 8.68 -15.16
N MET A 291 18.02 8.00 -15.15
CA MET A 291 19.17 8.29 -16.03
C MET A 291 19.68 6.99 -16.63
N ILE A 292 20.07 7.06 -17.88
CA ILE A 292 20.74 5.97 -18.58
C ILE A 292 22.19 6.42 -18.81
N PHE A 293 23.14 5.59 -18.37
CA PHE A 293 24.58 5.81 -18.53
C PHE A 293 25.15 4.91 -19.63
#